data_394dec8402a02027a8903ea60e745569
#
_entry.id   394dec8402a02027a8903ea60e745569
#
_cell.length_a   1.000
_cell.length_b   1.000
_cell.length_c   1.000
_cell.angle_alpha   90.00
_cell.angle_beta   90.00
_cell.angle_gamma   90.00
#
_symmetry.space_group_name_H-M   'P 1'
#
loop_
_entity.id
_entity.type
_entity.pdbx_description
1 polymer ?
#
loop_
_entity_poly.entity_id
_entity_poly.type
_entity_poly.pdbx_seq_one_letter_code
_entity_poly.pdbx_strand_id
1 'polypeptide(L)'
;MFGAYIIGDEILVGKRQDKHLSFLIEALACRGLRLSWAHYLGDEPERLAAAFRRSLAAAEAVFSFGGIGATPDDHTRQCVAAAADVKLVLHPEAEREIRARFGVETTPARLRMGEFPEGSSIIPNPVNRIPGFSYGEHHFVPGFPQMARPMVEWVLDTRYRHLFDRDRWSEESILVFEAGESQLIAAMEAVGPAYPGVKVFSLPSMGEDGSRRHVELGVRGNPALVREAGEALRRSVREAGFPFSAAEKTKGAEKTKPA
;
A
#
# COMPACT_ATOMS: atom_id res chain seq x y z
N MET A 1 -5.43 9.18 -4.79
CA MET A 1 -5.75 8.11 -3.85
C MET A 1 -4.94 6.88 -4.26
N PHE A 2 -4.34 6.11 -3.33
CA PHE A 2 -3.55 4.93 -3.70
C PHE A 2 -4.30 3.66 -3.31
N GLY A 3 -4.37 2.70 -4.25
CA GLY A 3 -4.93 1.38 -4.06
C GLY A 3 -3.89 0.27 -4.22
N ALA A 4 -4.21 -0.94 -3.79
CA ALA A 4 -3.37 -2.11 -3.98
C ALA A 4 -4.17 -3.34 -4.39
N TYR A 5 -3.61 -4.12 -5.31
CA TYR A 5 -4.00 -5.50 -5.60
C TYR A 5 -2.86 -6.43 -5.19
N ILE A 6 -3.18 -7.44 -4.39
CA ILE A 6 -2.28 -8.55 -4.04
C ILE A 6 -2.86 -9.78 -4.72
N ILE A 7 -2.15 -10.29 -5.73
CA ILE A 7 -2.65 -11.34 -6.61
C ILE A 7 -1.85 -12.62 -6.41
N GLY A 8 -2.54 -13.71 -6.22
CA GLY A 8 -1.97 -15.04 -6.10
C GLY A 8 -2.83 -15.97 -5.24
N ASP A 9 -3.22 -17.09 -5.78
CA ASP A 9 -3.97 -18.14 -5.09
C ASP A 9 -3.20 -18.68 -3.87
N GLU A 10 -1.87 -18.73 -3.92
CA GLU A 10 -1.03 -19.21 -2.82
C GLU A 10 -1.13 -18.35 -1.56
N ILE A 11 -1.47 -17.07 -1.74
CA ILE A 11 -1.72 -16.16 -0.61
C ILE A 11 -3.10 -16.44 -0.03
N LEU A 12 -4.13 -16.59 -0.88
CA LEU A 12 -5.50 -16.83 -0.45
C LEU A 12 -5.68 -18.18 0.25
N VAL A 13 -4.93 -19.20 -0.14
CA VAL A 13 -4.96 -20.51 0.52
C VAL A 13 -3.95 -20.65 1.67
N GLY A 14 -3.26 -19.57 2.02
CA GLY A 14 -2.33 -19.53 3.16
C GLY A 14 -1.00 -20.28 2.97
N LYS A 15 -0.66 -20.69 1.74
CA LYS A 15 0.63 -21.32 1.41
C LYS A 15 1.79 -20.34 1.49
N ARG A 16 1.52 -19.06 1.25
CA ARG A 16 2.47 -17.95 1.38
C ARG A 16 1.83 -16.82 2.18
N GLN A 17 2.63 -16.20 3.03
CA GLN A 17 2.23 -14.98 3.73
C GLN A 17 2.54 -13.78 2.84
N ASP A 18 1.57 -12.86 2.71
CA ASP A 18 1.79 -11.59 2.04
C ASP A 18 2.82 -10.73 2.77
N LYS A 19 3.72 -10.12 1.98
CA LYS A 19 4.74 -9.17 2.43
C LYS A 19 4.71 -7.86 1.64
N HIS A 20 3.73 -7.72 0.75
CA HIS A 20 3.63 -6.55 -0.14
C HIS A 20 2.80 -5.45 0.50
N LEU A 21 1.69 -5.79 1.15
CA LEU A 21 0.80 -4.81 1.75
C LEU A 21 1.50 -3.99 2.84
N SER A 22 2.14 -4.66 3.80
CA SER A 22 2.88 -3.98 4.88
C SER A 22 3.98 -3.09 4.32
N PHE A 23 4.76 -3.59 3.36
CA PHE A 23 5.80 -2.81 2.69
C PHE A 23 5.22 -1.57 1.97
N LEU A 24 4.12 -1.73 1.21
CA LEU A 24 3.52 -0.61 0.47
C LEU A 24 3.00 0.47 1.44
N ILE A 25 2.37 0.06 2.54
CA ILE A 25 1.93 0.99 3.60
C ILE A 25 3.12 1.80 4.14
N GLU A 26 4.23 1.13 4.47
CA GLU A 26 5.45 1.78 4.96
C GLU A 26 6.06 2.71 3.91
N ALA A 27 6.20 2.25 2.66
CA ALA A 27 6.77 3.02 1.57
C ALA A 27 5.98 4.30 1.25
N LEU A 28 4.64 4.22 1.31
CA LEU A 28 3.76 5.38 1.17
C LEU A 28 3.87 6.31 2.38
N ALA A 29 3.81 5.77 3.60
CA ALA A 29 3.85 6.54 4.84
C ALA A 29 5.15 7.35 4.97
N CYS A 30 6.31 6.75 4.64
CA CYS A 30 7.61 7.44 4.63
C CYS A 30 7.65 8.66 3.68
N ARG A 31 6.73 8.74 2.73
CA ARG A 31 6.59 9.81 1.74
C ARG A 31 5.41 10.76 2.02
N GLY A 32 4.73 10.59 3.17
CA GLY A 32 3.53 11.35 3.51
C GLY A 32 2.29 10.96 2.69
N LEU A 33 2.36 9.80 2.02
CA LEU A 33 1.27 9.25 1.22
C LEU A 33 0.52 8.17 2.01
N ARG A 34 -0.67 7.80 1.53
CA ARG A 34 -1.51 6.82 2.23
C ARG A 34 -2.18 5.87 1.26
N LEU A 35 -2.20 4.59 1.66
CA LEU A 35 -3.03 3.60 1.02
C LEU A 35 -4.51 3.82 1.43
N SER A 36 -5.40 3.75 0.46
CA SER A 36 -6.85 3.95 0.66
C SER A 36 -7.60 2.63 0.72
N TRP A 37 -7.17 1.67 -0.06
CA TRP A 37 -7.76 0.33 -0.12
C TRP A 37 -6.74 -0.71 -0.57
N ALA A 38 -6.97 -1.97 -0.20
CA ALA A 38 -6.25 -3.12 -0.71
C ALA A 38 -7.21 -4.27 -0.95
N HIS A 39 -7.02 -4.99 -2.06
CA HIS A 39 -7.78 -6.21 -2.37
C HIS A 39 -6.82 -7.37 -2.59
N TYR A 40 -7.14 -8.51 -1.98
CA TYR A 40 -6.53 -9.79 -2.27
C TYR A 40 -7.39 -10.50 -3.32
N LEU A 41 -6.77 -10.95 -4.39
CA LEU A 41 -7.43 -11.61 -5.52
C LEU A 41 -6.69 -12.90 -5.87
N GLY A 42 -7.43 -13.92 -6.27
CA GLY A 42 -6.87 -15.11 -6.91
C GLY A 42 -6.53 -14.87 -8.38
N ASP A 43 -5.98 -15.90 -9.02
CA ASP A 43 -5.53 -15.84 -10.41
C ASP A 43 -6.67 -16.05 -11.43
N GLU A 44 -7.93 -15.86 -11.01
CA GLU A 44 -9.12 -16.00 -11.86
C GLU A 44 -9.24 -14.84 -12.88
N PRO A 45 -9.14 -15.07 -14.19
CA PRO A 45 -9.10 -14.00 -15.20
C PRO A 45 -10.32 -13.07 -15.18
N GLU A 46 -11.51 -13.61 -15.02
CA GLU A 46 -12.76 -12.81 -15.03
C GLU A 46 -12.81 -11.82 -13.87
N ARG A 47 -12.41 -12.26 -12.66
CA ARG A 47 -12.36 -11.42 -11.46
C ARG A 47 -11.28 -10.35 -11.58
N LEU A 48 -10.10 -10.71 -12.07
CA LEU A 48 -9.00 -9.79 -12.31
C LEU A 48 -9.41 -8.70 -13.32
N ALA A 49 -9.95 -9.08 -14.47
CA ALA A 49 -10.39 -8.14 -15.50
C ALA A 49 -11.49 -7.20 -14.97
N ALA A 50 -12.44 -7.71 -14.21
CA ALA A 50 -13.49 -6.88 -13.59
C ALA A 50 -12.92 -5.88 -12.56
N ALA A 51 -11.97 -6.31 -11.73
CA ALA A 51 -11.31 -5.46 -10.76
C ALA A 51 -10.52 -4.33 -11.46
N PHE A 52 -9.71 -4.67 -12.46
CA PHE A 52 -8.94 -3.68 -13.23
C PHE A 52 -9.82 -2.70 -13.99
N ARG A 53 -10.89 -3.17 -14.63
CA ARG A 53 -11.84 -2.28 -15.33
C ARG A 53 -12.42 -1.22 -14.38
N ARG A 54 -12.77 -1.62 -13.17
CA ARG A 54 -13.32 -0.70 -12.16
C ARG A 54 -12.28 0.34 -11.72
N SER A 55 -11.06 -0.08 -11.38
CA SER A 55 -10.03 0.85 -10.90
C SER A 55 -9.47 1.74 -12.01
N LEU A 56 -9.34 1.24 -13.24
CA LEU A 56 -8.97 2.06 -14.41
C LEU A 56 -10.01 3.15 -14.68
N ALA A 57 -11.29 2.83 -14.59
CA ALA A 57 -12.37 3.81 -14.75
C ALA A 57 -12.40 4.88 -13.64
N ALA A 58 -11.94 4.53 -12.44
CA ALA A 58 -11.85 5.46 -11.31
C ALA A 58 -10.62 6.38 -11.37
N ALA A 59 -9.71 6.18 -12.31
CA ALA A 59 -8.45 6.92 -12.46
C ALA A 59 -7.62 6.98 -11.16
N GLU A 60 -7.60 5.88 -10.42
CA GLU A 60 -6.85 5.76 -9.17
C GLU A 60 -5.41 5.31 -9.43
N ALA A 61 -4.48 5.75 -8.60
CA ALA A 61 -3.13 5.22 -8.59
C ALA A 61 -3.10 3.86 -7.87
N VAL A 62 -2.71 2.80 -8.57
CA VAL A 62 -2.81 1.42 -8.06
C VAL A 62 -1.49 0.69 -8.23
N PHE A 63 -1.03 0.04 -7.16
CA PHE A 63 0.06 -0.92 -7.21
C PHE A 63 -0.50 -2.35 -7.20
N SER A 64 -0.10 -3.14 -8.18
CA SER A 64 -0.53 -4.54 -8.33
C SER A 64 0.68 -5.46 -8.24
N PHE A 65 0.59 -6.45 -7.37
CA PHE A 65 1.66 -7.39 -7.05
C PHE A 65 1.24 -8.79 -7.48
N GLY A 66 2.02 -9.41 -8.38
CA GLY A 66 1.80 -10.79 -8.83
C GLY A 66 1.16 -10.94 -10.21
N GLY A 67 1.18 -12.15 -10.72
CA GLY A 67 0.52 -12.58 -11.97
C GLY A 67 1.09 -12.00 -13.27
N ILE A 68 2.31 -11.41 -13.26
CA ILE A 68 2.94 -10.82 -14.46
C ILE A 68 4.02 -11.68 -15.10
N GLY A 69 4.25 -12.88 -14.62
CA GLY A 69 5.21 -13.83 -15.15
C GLY A 69 4.79 -14.45 -16.50
N ALA A 70 5.40 -15.58 -16.85
CA ALA A 70 5.11 -16.29 -18.09
C ALA A 70 4.50 -17.69 -17.87
N THR A 71 4.16 -18.03 -16.63
CA THR A 71 3.51 -19.29 -16.29
C THR A 71 2.03 -19.27 -16.67
N PRO A 72 1.39 -20.41 -16.86
CA PRO A 72 -0.01 -20.47 -17.33
C PRO A 72 -1.03 -19.80 -16.39
N ASP A 73 -0.69 -19.66 -15.12
CA ASP A 73 -1.47 -19.00 -14.08
C ASP A 73 -1.24 -17.47 -13.99
N ASP A 74 -0.24 -16.95 -14.72
CA ASP A 74 0.02 -15.50 -14.79
C ASP A 74 -0.94 -14.80 -15.76
N HIS A 75 -2.05 -14.29 -15.25
CA HIS A 75 -3.12 -13.69 -16.06
C HIS A 75 -3.18 -12.16 -16.00
N THR A 76 -2.43 -11.52 -15.10
CA THR A 76 -2.53 -10.06 -14.85
C THR A 76 -2.38 -9.22 -16.11
N ARG A 77 -1.37 -9.47 -16.94
CA ARG A 77 -1.10 -8.70 -18.17
C ARG A 77 -2.25 -8.77 -19.17
N GLN A 78 -2.77 -9.99 -19.42
CA GLN A 78 -3.91 -10.25 -20.30
C GLN A 78 -5.18 -9.59 -19.76
N CYS A 79 -5.40 -9.68 -18.46
CA CYS A 79 -6.58 -9.12 -17.82
C CYS A 79 -6.59 -7.58 -17.85
N VAL A 80 -5.41 -6.95 -17.73
CA VAL A 80 -5.29 -5.49 -17.88
C VAL A 80 -5.56 -5.07 -19.31
N ALA A 81 -5.00 -5.77 -20.30
CA ALA A 81 -5.24 -5.50 -21.72
C ALA A 81 -6.73 -5.63 -22.05
N ALA A 82 -7.38 -6.70 -21.59
CA ALA A 82 -8.84 -6.90 -21.76
C ALA A 82 -9.69 -5.85 -21.01
N ALA A 83 -9.25 -5.43 -19.82
CA ALA A 83 -9.94 -4.38 -19.05
C ALA A 83 -9.88 -3.00 -19.71
N ALA A 84 -8.76 -2.72 -20.39
CA ALA A 84 -8.49 -1.46 -21.09
C ALA A 84 -8.93 -1.47 -22.56
N ASP A 85 -9.40 -2.62 -23.07
CA ASP A 85 -9.77 -2.84 -24.49
C ASP A 85 -8.60 -2.52 -25.46
N VAL A 86 -7.39 -2.98 -25.12
CA VAL A 86 -6.18 -2.82 -25.93
C VAL A 86 -5.51 -4.16 -26.20
N LYS A 87 -4.60 -4.21 -27.17
CA LYS A 87 -3.82 -5.41 -27.47
C LYS A 87 -2.73 -5.63 -26.44
N LEU A 88 -2.37 -6.89 -26.23
CA LEU A 88 -1.15 -7.29 -25.57
C LEU A 88 -0.04 -7.35 -26.62
N VAL A 89 1.03 -6.59 -26.44
CA VAL A 89 2.12 -6.47 -27.42
C VAL A 89 3.49 -6.58 -26.73
N LEU A 90 4.48 -7.15 -27.42
CA LEU A 90 5.86 -7.18 -26.92
C LEU A 90 6.41 -5.75 -26.88
N HIS A 91 6.69 -5.26 -25.67
CA HIS A 91 7.17 -3.89 -25.48
C HIS A 91 8.66 -3.80 -25.86
N PRO A 92 9.06 -2.84 -26.73
CA PRO A 92 10.45 -2.81 -27.27
C PRO A 92 11.53 -2.66 -26.18
N GLU A 93 11.25 -1.88 -25.14
CA GLU A 93 12.22 -1.72 -24.04
C GLU A 93 12.28 -2.97 -23.15
N ALA A 94 11.14 -3.63 -22.92
CA ALA A 94 11.11 -4.87 -22.17
C ALA A 94 11.85 -5.98 -22.92
N GLU A 95 11.68 -6.07 -24.23
CA GLU A 95 12.45 -6.99 -25.08
C GLU A 95 13.95 -6.77 -24.95
N ARG A 96 14.41 -5.51 -25.01
CA ARG A 96 15.84 -5.18 -24.82
C ARG A 96 16.37 -5.66 -23.48
N GLU A 97 15.65 -5.40 -22.41
CA GLU A 97 16.06 -5.78 -21.06
C GLU A 97 16.08 -7.31 -20.88
N ILE A 98 15.07 -8.02 -21.40
CA ILE A 98 14.98 -9.48 -21.35
C ILE A 98 16.12 -10.10 -22.19
N ARG A 99 16.38 -9.59 -23.40
CA ARG A 99 17.49 -10.05 -24.23
C ARG A 99 18.86 -9.76 -23.59
N ALA A 100 19.02 -8.61 -22.96
CA ALA A 100 20.23 -8.28 -22.22
C ALA A 100 20.45 -9.20 -21.00
N ARG A 101 19.35 -9.68 -20.38
CA ARG A 101 19.40 -10.63 -19.26
C ARG A 101 19.77 -12.04 -19.69
N PHE A 102 19.19 -12.53 -20.77
CA PHE A 102 19.27 -13.96 -21.15
C PHE A 102 20.22 -14.23 -22.33
N GLY A 103 20.60 -13.20 -23.08
CA GLY A 103 21.50 -13.37 -24.23
C GLY A 103 21.00 -14.40 -25.22
N VAL A 104 21.86 -15.37 -25.52
CA VAL A 104 21.55 -16.48 -26.44
C VAL A 104 20.48 -17.44 -25.92
N GLU A 105 20.20 -17.42 -24.63
CA GLU A 105 19.14 -18.22 -24.02
C GLU A 105 17.76 -17.56 -24.07
N THR A 106 17.61 -16.45 -24.77
CA THR A 106 16.31 -15.80 -24.93
C THR A 106 15.39 -16.66 -25.77
N THR A 107 14.30 -17.12 -25.18
CA THR A 107 13.28 -17.93 -25.82
C THR A 107 11.99 -17.12 -26.01
N PRO A 108 11.08 -17.53 -26.93
CA PRO A 108 9.77 -16.91 -27.05
C PRO A 108 8.98 -16.92 -25.72
N ALA A 109 9.10 -17.97 -24.91
CA ALA A 109 8.47 -18.04 -23.60
C ALA A 109 8.99 -16.99 -22.65
N ARG A 110 10.30 -16.69 -22.66
CA ARG A 110 10.90 -15.61 -21.86
C ARG A 110 10.47 -14.21 -22.35
N LEU A 111 10.31 -14.03 -23.65
CA LEU A 111 9.84 -12.76 -24.22
C LEU A 111 8.39 -12.44 -23.84
N ARG A 112 7.55 -13.45 -23.57
CA ARG A 112 6.20 -13.22 -23.06
C ARG A 112 6.15 -12.38 -21.78
N MET A 113 7.19 -12.42 -20.95
CA MET A 113 7.28 -11.55 -19.76
C MET A 113 7.39 -10.07 -20.10
N GLY A 114 7.69 -9.73 -21.35
CA GLY A 114 7.73 -8.36 -21.86
C GLY A 114 6.51 -7.98 -22.71
N GLU A 115 5.51 -8.84 -22.82
CA GLU A 115 4.24 -8.52 -23.48
C GLU A 115 3.36 -7.75 -22.51
N PHE A 116 3.09 -6.49 -22.82
CA PHE A 116 2.31 -5.58 -21.99
C PHE A 116 1.12 -5.01 -22.77
N PRO A 117 0.07 -4.50 -22.10
CA PRO A 117 -0.99 -3.74 -22.75
C PRO A 117 -0.40 -2.61 -23.60
N GLU A 118 -0.88 -2.42 -24.82
CA GLU A 118 -0.43 -1.37 -25.73
C GLU A 118 -0.57 0.01 -25.06
N GLY A 119 0.48 0.81 -25.13
CA GLY A 119 0.55 2.11 -24.43
C GLY A 119 1.14 2.04 -23.01
N SER A 120 1.58 0.87 -22.56
CA SER A 120 2.31 0.72 -21.30
C SER A 120 3.69 1.38 -21.36
N SER A 121 4.25 1.67 -20.18
CA SER A 121 5.66 1.99 -19.98
C SER A 121 6.30 0.97 -19.04
N ILE A 122 7.62 0.72 -19.19
CA ILE A 122 8.29 -0.25 -18.31
C ILE A 122 8.55 0.32 -16.91
N ILE A 123 8.56 -0.57 -15.92
CA ILE A 123 9.10 -0.34 -14.58
C ILE A 123 10.41 -1.12 -14.50
N PRO A 124 11.56 -0.46 -14.36
CA PRO A 124 12.86 -1.13 -14.31
C PRO A 124 12.94 -2.10 -13.13
N ASN A 125 13.52 -3.27 -13.36
CA ASN A 125 13.80 -4.24 -12.32
C ASN A 125 15.32 -4.37 -12.09
N PRO A 126 15.86 -3.76 -11.03
CA PRO A 126 17.30 -3.77 -10.78
C PRO A 126 17.84 -5.14 -10.36
N VAL A 127 16.97 -6.07 -9.96
CA VAL A 127 17.38 -7.38 -9.45
C VAL A 127 17.70 -8.36 -10.59
N ASN A 128 16.84 -8.43 -11.58
CA ASN A 128 16.98 -9.43 -12.65
C ASN A 128 16.73 -8.90 -14.06
N ARG A 129 16.50 -7.60 -14.24
CA ARG A 129 16.25 -6.92 -15.53
C ARG A 129 14.94 -7.33 -16.23
N ILE A 130 14.11 -8.15 -15.62
CA ILE A 130 12.78 -8.47 -16.17
C ILE A 130 11.82 -7.39 -15.66
N PRO A 131 11.39 -6.45 -16.51
CA PRO A 131 10.66 -5.29 -16.05
C PRO A 131 9.22 -5.64 -15.65
N GLY A 132 8.65 -4.82 -14.78
CA GLY A 132 7.20 -4.65 -14.68
C GLY A 132 6.71 -3.62 -15.67
N PHE A 133 5.45 -3.22 -15.54
CA PHE A 133 4.89 -2.21 -16.42
C PHE A 133 3.91 -1.29 -15.69
N SER A 134 3.75 -0.09 -16.24
CA SER A 134 2.67 0.83 -15.87
C SER A 134 1.74 1.03 -17.05
N TYR A 135 0.43 0.97 -16.78
CA TYR A 135 -0.61 1.34 -17.72
C TYR A 135 -1.49 2.42 -17.07
N GLY A 136 -1.44 3.64 -17.60
CA GLY A 136 -2.00 4.79 -16.91
C GLY A 136 -1.38 4.96 -15.50
N GLU A 137 -2.23 5.07 -14.51
CA GLU A 137 -1.83 5.16 -13.09
C GLU A 137 -1.77 3.79 -12.37
N HIS A 138 -1.82 2.68 -13.13
CA HIS A 138 -1.68 1.34 -12.59
C HIS A 138 -0.26 0.82 -12.79
N HIS A 139 0.36 0.29 -11.73
CA HIS A 139 1.75 -0.14 -11.68
C HIS A 139 1.83 -1.61 -11.29
N PHE A 140 2.31 -2.44 -12.20
CA PHE A 140 2.33 -3.89 -12.08
C PHE A 140 3.75 -4.38 -11.85
N VAL A 141 3.95 -5.05 -10.73
CA VAL A 141 5.25 -5.60 -10.31
C VAL A 141 5.12 -7.09 -9.96
N PRO A 142 6.22 -7.86 -10.02
CA PRO A 142 6.17 -9.29 -9.72
C PRO A 142 5.80 -9.57 -8.25
N GLY A 143 5.27 -10.77 -7.98
CA GLY A 143 4.93 -11.27 -6.65
C GLY A 143 6.13 -11.67 -5.77
N PHE A 144 7.35 -11.29 -6.13
CA PHE A 144 8.57 -11.54 -5.36
C PHE A 144 8.98 -10.27 -4.62
N PRO A 145 8.90 -10.22 -3.27
CA PRO A 145 9.15 -8.99 -2.50
C PRO A 145 10.49 -8.33 -2.78
N GLN A 146 11.57 -9.12 -2.96
CA GLN A 146 12.90 -8.58 -3.25
C GLN A 146 12.98 -7.86 -4.61
N MET A 147 12.10 -8.18 -5.56
CA MET A 147 12.00 -7.50 -6.85
C MET A 147 10.98 -6.35 -6.79
N ALA A 148 9.81 -6.60 -6.21
CA ALA A 148 8.72 -5.65 -6.16
C ALA A 148 9.09 -4.38 -5.38
N ARG A 149 9.80 -4.50 -4.25
CA ARG A 149 10.17 -3.36 -3.40
C ARG A 149 10.92 -2.25 -4.15
N PRO A 150 12.09 -2.49 -4.76
CA PRO A 150 12.82 -1.44 -5.46
C PRO A 150 12.05 -0.92 -6.68
N MET A 151 11.19 -1.73 -7.30
CA MET A 151 10.36 -1.29 -8.42
C MET A 151 9.26 -0.32 -7.97
N VAL A 152 8.59 -0.61 -6.86
CA VAL A 152 7.59 0.28 -6.24
C VAL A 152 8.24 1.59 -5.80
N GLU A 153 9.39 1.53 -5.13
CA GLU A 153 10.14 2.72 -4.71
C GLU A 153 10.51 3.58 -5.93
N TRP A 154 10.99 2.96 -7.01
CA TRP A 154 11.29 3.68 -8.25
C TRP A 154 10.05 4.39 -8.82
N VAL A 155 8.89 3.72 -8.86
CA VAL A 155 7.63 4.34 -9.32
C VAL A 155 7.25 5.52 -8.43
N LEU A 156 7.27 5.34 -7.10
CA LEU A 156 6.94 6.41 -6.16
C LEU A 156 7.86 7.61 -6.34
N ASP A 157 9.16 7.38 -6.42
CA ASP A 157 10.17 8.45 -6.48
C ASP A 157 10.24 9.16 -7.85
N THR A 158 9.78 8.51 -8.92
CA THR A 158 9.78 9.10 -10.27
C THR A 158 8.43 9.71 -10.64
N ARG A 159 7.32 9.03 -10.37
CA ARG A 159 6.00 9.48 -10.81
C ARG A 159 5.25 10.31 -9.76
N TYR A 160 5.45 10.00 -8.47
CA TYR A 160 4.65 10.59 -7.39
C TYR A 160 5.44 11.51 -6.46
N ARG A 161 6.70 11.80 -6.78
CA ARG A 161 7.56 12.68 -5.96
C ARG A 161 6.92 14.06 -5.67
N HIS A 162 6.15 14.57 -6.60
CA HIS A 162 5.44 15.85 -6.48
C HIS A 162 4.32 15.82 -5.43
N LEU A 163 3.89 14.62 -4.99
CA LEU A 163 2.90 14.42 -3.95
C LEU A 163 3.52 14.20 -2.56
N PHE A 164 4.85 14.15 -2.45
CA PHE A 164 5.52 13.89 -1.18
C PHE A 164 5.35 15.07 -0.25
N ASP A 165 4.68 14.83 0.86
CA ASP A 165 4.46 15.83 1.90
C ASP A 165 4.51 15.13 3.26
N ARG A 166 5.71 15.11 3.85
CA ARG A 166 5.96 14.45 5.14
C ARG A 166 5.24 15.12 6.30
N ASP A 167 4.87 16.39 6.13
CA ASP A 167 4.21 17.19 7.16
C ASP A 167 2.69 17.23 6.99
N ARG A 168 2.17 16.63 5.91
CA ARG A 168 0.73 16.66 5.58
C ARG A 168 -0.15 15.95 6.59
N TRP A 169 0.43 14.96 7.31
CA TRP A 169 -0.28 14.15 8.28
C TRP A 169 0.56 13.94 9.53
N SER A 170 -0.01 14.19 10.67
CA SER A 170 0.52 13.76 11.95
C SER A 170 -0.51 12.92 12.69
N GLU A 171 -0.03 12.20 13.69
CA GLU A 171 -0.84 11.39 14.57
C GLU A 171 -0.35 11.58 16.00
N GLU A 172 -1.28 11.74 16.93
CA GLU A 172 -1.04 11.71 18.35
C GLU A 172 -2.01 10.75 19.01
N SER A 173 -1.51 9.91 19.89
CA SER A 173 -2.33 8.97 20.65
C SER A 173 -1.93 8.87 22.10
N ILE A 174 -2.83 8.33 22.91
CA ILE A 174 -2.67 8.01 24.32
C ILE A 174 -3.15 6.58 24.55
N LEU A 175 -2.54 5.90 25.50
CA LEU A 175 -3.00 4.61 26.00
C LEU A 175 -3.91 4.86 27.20
N VAL A 176 -5.21 4.58 27.04
CA VAL A 176 -6.21 4.75 28.10
C VAL A 176 -6.42 3.40 28.79
N PHE A 177 -6.22 3.39 30.10
CA PHE A 177 -6.33 2.19 30.92
C PHE A 177 -7.70 2.15 31.63
N GLU A 178 -8.13 0.93 31.98
CA GLU A 178 -9.36 0.71 32.80
C GLU A 178 -10.65 1.20 32.15
N ALA A 179 -10.60 1.59 30.88
CA ALA A 179 -11.74 1.97 30.07
C ALA A 179 -12.08 0.89 29.03
N GLY A 180 -13.35 0.65 28.83
CA GLY A 180 -13.85 0.00 27.63
C GLY A 180 -14.05 1.04 26.52
N GLU A 181 -13.97 0.62 25.27
CA GLU A 181 -14.12 1.52 24.11
C GLU A 181 -15.44 2.30 24.14
N SER A 182 -16.53 1.66 24.58
CA SER A 182 -17.85 2.30 24.73
C SER A 182 -17.88 3.47 25.72
N GLN A 183 -17.01 3.47 26.71
CA GLN A 183 -16.91 4.54 27.71
C GLN A 183 -16.14 5.75 27.17
N LEU A 184 -15.43 5.60 26.06
CA LEU A 184 -14.64 6.65 25.40
C LEU A 184 -15.37 7.31 24.22
N ILE A 185 -16.55 6.80 23.84
CA ILE A 185 -17.34 7.34 22.71
C ILE A 185 -17.61 8.85 22.90
N ALA A 186 -18.03 9.27 24.08
CA ALA A 186 -18.30 10.70 24.33
C ALA A 186 -17.07 11.60 24.12
N ALA A 187 -15.87 11.12 24.49
CA ALA A 187 -14.63 11.85 24.26
C ALA A 187 -14.28 11.89 22.76
N MET A 188 -14.56 10.84 22.02
CA MET A 188 -14.35 10.78 20.57
C MET A 188 -15.31 11.71 19.82
N GLU A 189 -16.58 11.70 20.19
CA GLU A 189 -17.63 12.54 19.60
C GLU A 189 -17.45 14.02 19.88
N ALA A 190 -16.88 14.37 21.04
CA ALA A 190 -16.56 15.76 21.36
C ALA A 190 -15.42 16.34 20.51
N VAL A 191 -14.48 15.50 20.06
CA VAL A 191 -13.31 15.94 19.31
C VAL A 191 -13.57 15.91 17.80
N GLY A 192 -14.18 14.87 17.26
CA GLY A 192 -14.35 14.70 15.81
C GLY A 192 -15.01 15.90 15.12
N PRO A 193 -16.20 16.33 15.52
CA PRO A 193 -16.89 17.47 14.91
C PRO A 193 -16.20 18.82 15.16
N ALA A 194 -15.50 18.97 16.28
CA ALA A 194 -14.84 20.23 16.65
C ALA A 194 -13.59 20.54 15.80
N TYR A 195 -12.99 19.50 15.19
CA TYR A 195 -11.76 19.64 14.40
C TYR A 195 -11.96 19.02 13.00
N PRO A 196 -12.64 19.71 12.06
CA PRO A 196 -12.84 19.23 10.69
C PRO A 196 -11.51 18.92 10.01
N GLY A 197 -11.38 17.72 9.45
CA GLY A 197 -10.13 17.23 8.81
C GLY A 197 -9.22 16.43 9.73
N VAL A 198 -9.58 16.29 11.01
CA VAL A 198 -8.97 15.34 11.94
C VAL A 198 -9.85 14.10 12.06
N LYS A 199 -9.23 12.92 12.02
CA LYS A 199 -9.91 11.64 12.29
C LYS A 199 -9.54 11.16 13.68
N VAL A 200 -10.54 10.90 14.50
CA VAL A 200 -10.37 10.20 15.78
C VAL A 200 -10.35 8.70 15.51
N PHE A 201 -9.54 7.97 16.24
CA PHE A 201 -9.48 6.50 16.16
C PHE A 201 -9.32 5.88 17.54
N SER A 202 -9.80 4.65 17.71
CA SER A 202 -9.57 3.82 18.87
C SER A 202 -9.10 2.43 18.45
N LEU A 203 -8.13 1.87 19.18
CA LEU A 203 -7.57 0.55 18.97
C LEU A 203 -7.48 -0.16 20.33
N PRO A 204 -8.48 -1.00 20.65
CA PRO A 204 -8.47 -1.76 21.89
C PRO A 204 -7.40 -2.87 21.85
N SER A 205 -6.64 -2.98 22.93
CA SER A 205 -5.69 -4.06 23.18
C SER A 205 -6.07 -4.84 24.42
N MET A 206 -6.12 -6.15 24.30
CA MET A 206 -6.37 -7.06 25.42
C MET A 206 -5.11 -7.43 26.21
N GLY A 207 -3.96 -6.87 25.83
CA GLY A 207 -2.66 -7.18 26.46
C GLY A 207 -2.07 -8.49 25.97
N GLU A 208 -2.33 -8.91 24.75
CA GLU A 208 -1.88 -10.19 24.15
C GLU A 208 -0.35 -10.28 24.02
N ASP A 209 0.32 -9.14 23.99
CA ASP A 209 1.78 -9.00 24.00
C ASP A 209 2.41 -8.91 25.41
N GLY A 210 1.62 -9.14 26.44
CA GLY A 210 2.02 -8.98 27.85
C GLY A 210 1.92 -7.53 28.34
N SER A 211 1.43 -6.60 27.54
CA SER A 211 1.12 -5.23 27.97
C SER A 211 -0.12 -5.20 28.86
N ARG A 212 -0.26 -4.11 29.64
CA ARG A 212 -1.51 -3.87 30.37
C ARG A 212 -2.64 -3.62 29.37
N ARG A 213 -3.84 -4.23 29.60
CA ARG A 213 -5.03 -3.96 28.81
C ARG A 213 -5.28 -2.46 28.71
N HIS A 214 -5.50 -1.96 27.51
CA HIS A 214 -5.69 -0.54 27.22
C HIS A 214 -6.50 -0.31 25.93
N VAL A 215 -6.95 0.91 25.73
CA VAL A 215 -7.43 1.40 24.44
C VAL A 215 -6.44 2.46 23.98
N GLU A 216 -5.78 2.24 22.86
CA GLU A 216 -5.06 3.33 22.21
C GLU A 216 -6.07 4.25 21.55
N LEU A 217 -6.17 5.48 22.05
CA LEU A 217 -7.10 6.49 21.58
C LEU A 217 -6.30 7.63 20.96
N GLY A 218 -6.60 8.01 19.74
CA GLY A 218 -5.79 8.99 19.05
C GLY A 218 -6.53 9.82 18.01
N VAL A 219 -5.81 10.79 17.53
CA VAL A 219 -6.23 11.72 16.47
C VAL A 219 -5.18 11.78 15.38
N ARG A 220 -5.60 11.86 14.14
CA ARG A 220 -4.72 11.99 12.98
C ARG A 220 -5.27 12.94 11.93
N GLY A 221 -4.40 13.71 11.30
CA GLY A 221 -4.81 14.70 10.31
C GLY A 221 -3.74 15.76 10.06
N ASN A 222 -4.18 16.97 9.74
CA ASN A 222 -3.29 18.11 9.60
C ASN A 222 -2.51 18.36 10.91
N PRO A 223 -1.17 18.50 10.87
CA PRO A 223 -0.32 18.64 12.07
C PRO A 223 -0.75 19.77 13.02
N ALA A 224 -1.17 20.91 12.48
CA ALA A 224 -1.63 22.04 13.30
C ALA A 224 -2.89 21.68 14.11
N LEU A 225 -3.84 21.01 13.46
CA LEU A 225 -5.11 20.60 14.11
C LEU A 225 -4.94 19.38 15.01
N VAL A 226 -4.05 18.45 14.67
CA VAL A 226 -3.81 17.21 15.44
C VAL A 226 -3.32 17.53 16.84
N ARG A 227 -2.44 18.52 17.01
CA ARG A 227 -1.96 18.92 18.33
C ARG A 227 -3.11 19.43 19.20
N GLU A 228 -3.94 20.33 18.69
CA GLU A 228 -5.07 20.89 19.42
C GLU A 228 -6.14 19.85 19.72
N ALA A 229 -6.47 19.01 18.73
CA ALA A 229 -7.41 17.90 18.89
C ALA A 229 -6.90 16.85 19.89
N GLY A 230 -5.60 16.57 19.89
CA GLY A 230 -4.95 15.68 20.86
C GLY A 230 -5.01 16.22 22.29
N GLU A 231 -4.82 17.51 22.47
CA GLU A 231 -4.99 18.14 23.78
C GLU A 231 -6.45 18.10 24.25
N ALA A 232 -7.40 18.35 23.35
CA ALA A 232 -8.82 18.24 23.65
C ALA A 232 -9.20 16.80 24.03
N LEU A 233 -8.69 15.80 23.30
CA LEU A 233 -8.92 14.39 23.59
C LEU A 233 -8.38 14.01 24.99
N ARG A 234 -7.14 14.40 25.32
CA ARG A 234 -6.55 14.17 26.64
C ARG A 234 -7.38 14.80 27.77
N ARG A 235 -7.92 15.99 27.52
CA ARG A 235 -8.78 16.68 28.48
C ARG A 235 -10.08 15.91 28.72
N SER A 236 -10.77 15.50 27.66
CA SER A 236 -12.03 14.74 27.75
C SER A 236 -11.83 13.39 28.46
N VAL A 237 -10.73 12.69 28.20
CA VAL A 237 -10.41 11.40 28.87
C VAL A 237 -10.14 11.63 30.36
N ARG A 238 -9.44 12.74 30.72
CA ARG A 238 -9.18 13.10 32.12
C ARG A 238 -10.48 13.45 32.86
N GLU A 239 -11.37 14.22 32.24
CA GLU A 239 -12.68 14.57 32.78
C GLU A 239 -13.57 13.36 32.98
N ALA A 240 -13.46 12.35 32.13
CA ALA A 240 -14.12 11.05 32.27
C ALA A 240 -13.51 10.16 33.39
N GLY A 241 -12.39 10.59 34.01
CA GLY A 241 -11.78 9.93 35.16
C GLY A 241 -10.89 8.73 34.80
N PHE A 242 -10.52 8.53 33.55
CA PHE A 242 -9.67 7.40 33.15
C PHE A 242 -8.19 7.74 33.20
N PRO A 243 -7.35 6.84 33.75
CA PRO A 243 -5.90 6.98 33.71
C PRO A 243 -5.39 6.75 32.29
N PHE A 244 -4.42 7.53 31.85
CA PHE A 244 -3.77 7.37 30.56
C PHE A 244 -2.28 7.70 30.59
N SER A 245 -1.53 7.18 29.64
CA SER A 245 -0.14 7.55 29.33
C SER A 245 -0.02 7.99 27.88
N ALA A 246 1.09 8.66 27.54
CA ALA A 246 1.42 8.90 26.14
C ALA A 246 1.68 7.53 25.47
N ALA A 247 1.14 7.33 24.27
CA ALA A 247 1.58 6.22 23.45
C ALA A 247 3.03 6.49 22.99
N GLU A 248 3.89 5.48 23.07
CA GLU A 248 5.21 5.59 22.44
C GLU A 248 4.97 5.76 20.93
N LYS A 249 5.54 6.82 20.34
CA LYS A 249 5.53 6.97 18.88
C LYS A 249 6.13 5.71 18.30
N THR A 250 5.34 4.93 17.59
CA THR A 250 5.86 3.84 16.78
C THR A 250 6.92 4.47 15.89
N LYS A 251 8.19 4.18 16.15
CA LYS A 251 9.32 4.67 15.36
C LYS A 251 9.11 4.12 13.95
N GLY A 252 8.52 4.94 13.08
CA GLY A 252 8.63 4.72 11.66
C GLY A 252 10.13 4.61 11.38
N ALA A 253 10.53 3.47 10.84
CA ALA A 253 11.88 3.01 10.54
C ALA A 253 12.93 4.13 10.54
N GLU A 254 13.71 4.21 11.62
CA GLU A 254 14.90 5.03 11.69
C GLU A 254 16.01 4.34 10.89
N LYS A 255 16.19 4.85 9.69
CA LYS A 255 17.43 4.94 8.89
C LYS A 255 18.50 3.87 9.12
N THR A 256 18.69 3.04 8.14
CA THR A 256 20.05 2.76 7.66
C THR A 256 20.39 3.78 6.56
N LYS A 257 21.23 4.77 6.86
CA LYS A 257 21.98 5.53 5.87
C LYS A 257 22.86 4.53 5.11
N PRO A 258 22.89 4.54 3.79
CA PRO A 258 23.99 3.90 3.08
C PRO A 258 25.26 4.73 3.27
N ALA A 259 26.34 4.01 3.57
CA ALA A 259 27.70 4.52 3.52
C ALA A 259 28.10 4.83 2.07
#